data_766d2b770d7638ae1f8812b01e3cf30c
#
_entry.id   766d2b770d7638ae1f8812b01e3cf30c
#
_cell.length_a   1.000
_cell.length_b   1.000
_cell.length_c   1.000
_cell.angle_alpha   90.00
_cell.angle_beta   90.00
_cell.angle_gamma   90.00
#
_symmetry.space_group_name_H-M   'P 1'
#
loop_
_entity.id
_entity.type
_entity.pdbx_description
1 polymer ?
#
loop_
_entity_poly.entity_id
_entity_poly.type
_entity_poly.pdbx_seq_one_letter_code
_entity_poly.pdbx_strand_id
1 'polypeptide(L)'
;MKKRLIACLLMALPCIGGIAHVWDELAILVRRNSDGTFTLEKESYLPISTYTNAVFFDFNNDGNLDLLIMGQGGDWNVSGDVKIVALYRNLGEENDYRFEKVANPGFFPYKDEGFYNPISVGDYNHDGYTDVVVMNYHEGRRVDLYLNDRGSGTFIHQEQQVFEGATNGSVMFGDLNNDGWLDLEFSGYSDRASTGIKTYINKRDGSFADETPANIYGAFQGQSTLADINGDGTLDIISTGNGDNWVCLASLFYNTVDKDGKCTYRYVSEKESNLLGVSRANPLVADFNGDGRMDMVINGEPSDGSGYRNRIYYQTPEGKFVMDKSYPVVPAKSINEHNWYGLLSTYTT
;
A
#
# COMPACT_ATOMS: atom_id res chain seq x y z
N MET A 1 22.42 -0.49 17.20
CA MET A 1 22.89 -0.22 15.82
C MET A 1 21.85 0.66 15.16
N LYS A 2 22.21 1.81 14.59
CA LYS A 2 21.25 2.71 13.93
C LYS A 2 20.90 2.09 12.56
N LYS A 3 19.70 1.57 12.39
CA LYS A 3 19.20 1.13 11.08
C LYS A 3 19.22 2.33 10.14
N ARG A 4 19.94 2.26 9.04
CA ARG A 4 19.91 3.29 7.99
C ARG A 4 18.61 3.12 7.20
N LEU A 5 17.76 4.12 7.23
CA LEU A 5 16.52 4.14 6.47
C LEU A 5 16.86 4.44 5.00
N ILE A 6 16.53 3.54 4.11
CA ILE A 6 16.52 3.79 2.67
C ILE A 6 15.10 4.22 2.32
N ALA A 7 14.93 5.45 1.85
CA ALA A 7 13.65 5.90 1.32
C ALA A 7 13.72 5.82 -0.21
N CYS A 8 12.79 5.12 -0.82
CA CYS A 8 12.62 5.10 -2.27
C CYS A 8 11.52 6.11 -2.64
N LEU A 9 11.86 7.08 -3.46
CA LEU A 9 10.90 7.99 -4.05
C LEU A 9 10.82 7.64 -5.55
N LEU A 10 9.79 6.91 -5.95
CA LEU A 10 9.48 6.69 -7.37
C LEU A 10 8.76 7.94 -7.89
N MET A 11 9.46 8.80 -8.61
CA MET A 11 8.86 9.94 -9.31
C MET A 11 8.86 9.68 -10.80
N ALA A 12 7.68 9.66 -11.41
CA ALA A 12 7.56 9.94 -12.83
C ALA A 12 7.70 11.45 -13.03
N LEU A 13 8.79 11.92 -13.60
CA LEU A 13 8.93 13.32 -13.99
C LEU A 13 8.30 13.51 -15.38
N PRO A 14 7.36 14.46 -15.55
CA PRO A 14 6.85 14.78 -16.88
C PRO A 14 7.93 15.48 -17.70
N CYS A 15 8.19 14.96 -18.90
CA CYS A 15 9.03 15.63 -19.88
C CYS A 15 8.49 17.01 -20.25
N ILE A 16 9.30 18.05 -20.07
CA ILE A 16 9.05 19.38 -20.60
C ILE A 16 9.71 19.48 -21.97
N GLY A 17 8.90 19.59 -23.02
CA GLY A 17 9.32 20.03 -24.36
C GLY A 17 9.52 18.91 -25.38
N GLY A 18 8.62 18.86 -26.33
CA GLY A 18 8.52 17.92 -27.44
C GLY A 18 9.81 17.61 -28.18
N ILE A 19 10.22 16.38 -28.07
CA ILE A 19 10.91 15.56 -29.08
C ILE A 19 10.79 14.11 -28.60
N ALA A 20 10.38 13.22 -29.53
CA ALA A 20 10.36 11.76 -29.50
C ALA A 20 10.46 11.04 -28.14
N HIS A 21 9.40 10.37 -27.81
CA HIS A 21 9.17 9.41 -26.75
C HIS A 21 10.37 8.48 -26.44
N VAL A 22 11.22 8.92 -25.57
CA VAL A 22 12.03 8.01 -24.74
C VAL A 22 11.59 8.30 -23.32
N TRP A 23 10.72 7.49 -22.80
CA TRP A 23 10.37 7.47 -21.40
C TRP A 23 11.55 6.86 -20.62
N ASP A 24 12.60 7.65 -20.41
CA ASP A 24 13.61 7.33 -19.41
C ASP A 24 12.99 7.62 -18.04
N GLU A 25 12.09 6.76 -17.61
CA GLU A 25 11.56 6.78 -16.26
C GLU A 25 12.64 6.20 -15.35
N LEU A 26 13.28 7.07 -14.58
CA LEU A 26 14.26 6.68 -13.58
C LEU A 26 13.54 6.17 -12.33
N ALA A 27 13.73 4.92 -11.98
CA ALA A 27 13.53 4.51 -10.61
C ALA A 27 14.60 5.21 -9.76
N ILE A 28 14.17 6.13 -8.91
CA ILE A 28 15.07 6.92 -8.07
C ILE A 28 15.19 6.25 -6.72
N LEU A 29 16.36 5.70 -6.42
CA LEU A 29 16.70 5.24 -5.08
C LEU A 29 17.40 6.38 -4.33
N VAL A 30 16.86 6.73 -3.18
CA VAL A 30 17.42 7.76 -2.30
C VAL A 30 17.85 7.12 -0.99
N ARG A 31 19.14 7.19 -0.70
CA ARG A 31 19.72 6.67 0.54
C ARG A 31 19.86 7.79 1.58
N ARG A 32 19.37 7.54 2.80
CA ARG A 32 19.63 8.42 3.93
C ARG A 32 21.02 8.16 4.52
N ASN A 33 21.84 9.18 4.58
CA ASN A 33 23.17 9.14 5.18
C ASN A 33 23.12 9.21 6.72
N SER A 34 24.23 8.87 7.37
CA SER A 34 24.35 8.91 8.83
C SER A 34 24.26 10.33 9.41
N ASP A 35 24.55 11.35 8.62
CA ASP A 35 24.44 12.76 8.98
C ASP A 35 23.02 13.35 8.78
N GLY A 36 22.07 12.51 8.30
CA GLY A 36 20.69 12.91 8.03
C GLY A 36 20.46 13.46 6.62
N THR A 37 21.50 13.62 5.81
CA THR A 37 21.37 14.00 4.39
C THR A 37 20.91 12.82 3.54
N PHE A 38 20.54 13.13 2.30
CA PHE A 38 20.09 12.12 1.33
C PHE A 38 21.03 12.10 0.11
N THR A 39 21.37 10.91 -0.34
CA THR A 39 22.13 10.70 -1.58
C THR A 39 21.23 10.03 -2.61
N LEU A 40 21.21 10.58 -3.81
CA LEU A 40 20.55 10.00 -4.96
C LEU A 40 21.47 8.93 -5.56
N GLU A 41 20.99 7.69 -5.59
CA GLU A 41 21.72 6.57 -6.22
C GLU A 41 21.43 6.58 -7.73
N LYS A 42 22.37 7.10 -8.51
CA LYS A 42 22.22 7.31 -9.96
C LYS A 42 22.27 6.04 -10.80
N GLU A 43 22.75 4.94 -10.24
CA GLU A 43 22.95 3.68 -10.94
C GLU A 43 22.08 2.56 -10.36
N SER A 44 20.87 2.88 -9.95
CA SER A 44 19.92 1.81 -9.61
C SER A 44 19.50 1.11 -10.91
N TYR A 45 20.01 -0.10 -11.11
CA TYR A 45 19.55 -1.00 -12.21
C TYR A 45 18.16 -1.57 -11.92
N LEU A 46 17.34 -0.81 -11.21
CA LEU A 46 15.97 -1.20 -10.91
C LEU A 46 15.12 -1.03 -12.16
N PRO A 47 14.19 -1.94 -12.44
CA PRO A 47 13.34 -1.85 -13.61
C PRO A 47 12.45 -0.62 -13.49
N ILE A 48 12.34 0.08 -14.60
CA ILE A 48 11.36 1.14 -14.77
C ILE A 48 10.02 0.48 -15.03
N SER A 49 9.03 0.85 -14.25
CA SER A 49 7.69 0.32 -14.43
C SER A 49 6.62 1.36 -14.14
N THR A 50 5.52 1.27 -14.87
CA THR A 50 4.30 2.02 -14.59
C THR A 50 3.39 1.17 -13.70
N TYR A 51 2.43 1.82 -13.02
CA TYR A 51 1.50 1.13 -12.11
C TYR A 51 2.22 0.26 -11.07
N THR A 52 3.31 0.82 -10.52
CA THR A 52 4.24 0.08 -9.67
C THR A 52 3.85 0.21 -8.21
N ASN A 53 3.86 -0.92 -7.52
CA ASN A 53 4.01 -1.00 -6.08
C ASN A 53 5.38 -1.57 -5.73
N ALA A 54 5.96 -1.06 -4.66
CA ALA A 54 7.24 -1.53 -4.17
C ALA A 54 7.21 -1.55 -2.65
N VAL A 55 7.82 -2.56 -2.06
CA VAL A 55 7.93 -2.69 -0.61
C VAL A 55 9.35 -3.07 -0.24
N PHE A 56 9.87 -2.45 0.82
CA PHE A 56 11.14 -2.80 1.43
C PHE A 56 10.90 -3.69 2.65
N PHE A 57 11.59 -4.82 2.70
CA PHE A 57 11.56 -5.75 3.83
C PHE A 57 12.82 -6.62 3.83
N ASP A 58 13.17 -7.17 4.97
CA ASP A 58 14.32 -8.07 5.11
C ASP A 58 13.82 -9.52 4.93
N PHE A 59 13.85 -10.04 3.69
CA PHE A 59 13.30 -11.37 3.42
C PHE A 59 14.19 -12.51 3.92
N ASN A 60 15.48 -12.25 4.12
CA ASN A 60 16.46 -13.29 4.44
C ASN A 60 17.05 -13.15 5.85
N ASN A 61 16.56 -12.20 6.65
CA ASN A 61 16.99 -11.90 8.00
C ASN A 61 18.49 -11.55 8.12
N ASP A 62 19.07 -10.92 7.07
CA ASP A 62 20.47 -10.47 7.11
C ASP A 62 20.63 -9.04 7.67
N GLY A 63 19.54 -8.37 8.00
CA GLY A 63 19.50 -7.03 8.59
C GLY A 63 19.50 -5.91 7.55
N ASN A 64 19.53 -6.22 6.26
CA ASN A 64 19.42 -5.25 5.17
C ASN A 64 18.01 -5.29 4.61
N LEU A 65 17.44 -4.13 4.27
CA LEU A 65 16.16 -4.10 3.60
C LEU A 65 16.33 -4.43 2.12
N ASP A 66 15.67 -5.48 1.71
CA ASP A 66 15.52 -5.94 0.33
C ASP A 66 14.34 -5.23 -0.34
N LEU A 67 14.11 -5.46 -1.62
CA LEU A 67 13.10 -4.75 -2.39
C LEU A 67 12.29 -5.71 -3.26
N LEU A 68 10.97 -5.73 -3.06
CA LEU A 68 10.02 -6.36 -3.98
C LEU A 68 9.31 -5.28 -4.80
N ILE A 69 9.32 -5.44 -6.11
CA ILE A 69 8.66 -4.54 -7.06
C ILE A 69 7.64 -5.35 -7.87
N MET A 70 6.42 -4.85 -7.95
CA MET A 70 5.39 -5.34 -8.87
C MET A 70 4.88 -4.18 -9.71
N GLY A 71 4.82 -4.35 -11.01
CA GLY A 71 4.38 -3.29 -11.91
C GLY A 71 4.36 -3.73 -13.36
N GLN A 72 4.06 -2.80 -14.24
CA GLN A 72 4.06 -2.97 -15.68
C GLN A 72 5.29 -2.27 -16.27
N GLY A 73 6.19 -3.05 -16.88
CA GLY A 73 7.38 -2.52 -17.55
C GLY A 73 7.22 -2.50 -19.07
N GLY A 74 7.96 -1.60 -19.71
CA GLY A 74 8.00 -1.49 -21.16
C GLY A 74 7.23 -0.28 -21.71
N ASP A 75 7.38 -0.05 -23.01
CA ASP A 75 6.64 0.99 -23.75
C ASP A 75 5.20 0.50 -23.95
N TRP A 76 4.23 1.16 -23.34
CA TRP A 76 2.81 0.85 -23.47
C TRP A 76 2.24 0.95 -24.90
N ASN A 77 3.03 1.49 -25.84
CA ASN A 77 2.73 1.48 -27.28
C ASN A 77 3.23 0.21 -28.00
N VAL A 78 3.97 -0.67 -27.32
CA VAL A 78 4.43 -1.93 -27.90
C VAL A 78 3.55 -3.05 -27.38
N SER A 79 2.86 -3.73 -28.27
CA SER A 79 2.05 -4.91 -27.94
C SER A 79 2.95 -5.99 -27.35
N GLY A 80 2.89 -6.14 -26.03
CA GLY A 80 3.73 -7.07 -25.28
C GLY A 80 4.14 -6.48 -23.93
N ASP A 81 3.15 -6.04 -23.14
CA ASP A 81 3.38 -5.52 -21.79
C ASP A 81 4.20 -6.51 -20.96
N VAL A 82 5.40 -6.11 -20.58
CA VAL A 82 6.23 -6.91 -19.69
C VAL A 82 5.76 -6.67 -18.27
N LYS A 83 5.14 -7.68 -17.69
CA LYS A 83 4.77 -7.66 -16.27
C LYS A 83 6.00 -7.92 -15.43
N ILE A 84 6.27 -7.02 -14.51
CA ILE A 84 7.43 -7.10 -13.63
C ILE A 84 6.96 -7.54 -12.26
N VAL A 85 7.46 -8.69 -11.82
CA VAL A 85 7.51 -9.08 -10.42
C VAL A 85 8.96 -9.41 -10.15
N ALA A 86 9.63 -8.57 -9.38
CA ALA A 86 11.05 -8.67 -9.18
C ALA A 86 11.43 -8.48 -7.72
N LEU A 87 12.08 -9.47 -7.16
CA LEU A 87 12.71 -9.41 -5.85
C LEU A 87 14.18 -9.08 -6.03
N TYR A 88 14.67 -8.11 -5.27
CA TYR A 88 16.04 -7.68 -5.24
C TYR A 88 16.60 -7.80 -3.83
N ARG A 89 17.69 -8.54 -3.71
CA ARG A 89 18.47 -8.62 -2.49
C ARG A 89 19.39 -7.43 -2.35
N ASN A 90 19.40 -6.81 -1.19
CA ASN A 90 20.37 -5.79 -0.81
C ASN A 90 21.67 -6.46 -0.32
N LEU A 91 22.76 -6.21 -0.97
CA LEU A 91 24.05 -6.84 -0.66
C LEU A 91 24.79 -6.21 0.54
N GLY A 92 24.17 -5.24 1.21
CA GLY A 92 24.69 -4.62 2.42
C GLY A 92 25.85 -3.66 2.23
N GLU A 93 26.39 -3.18 3.35
CA GLU A 93 27.41 -2.12 3.39
C GLU A 93 28.70 -2.49 2.66
N GLU A 94 29.13 -3.74 2.75
CA GLU A 94 30.35 -4.22 2.10
C GLU A 94 30.31 -4.13 0.57
N ASN A 95 29.08 -4.08 0.01
CA ASN A 95 28.83 -3.97 -1.42
C ASN A 95 28.18 -2.64 -1.80
N ASP A 96 28.36 -1.60 -0.97
CA ASP A 96 27.78 -0.27 -1.17
C ASP A 96 26.26 -0.27 -1.36
N TYR A 97 25.57 -1.19 -0.65
CA TYR A 97 24.11 -1.36 -0.69
C TYR A 97 23.54 -1.60 -2.10
N ARG A 98 24.29 -2.23 -2.99
CA ARG A 98 23.80 -2.61 -4.31
C ARG A 98 22.71 -3.67 -4.19
N PHE A 99 21.77 -3.64 -5.13
CA PHE A 99 20.71 -4.61 -5.25
C PHE A 99 21.04 -5.66 -6.32
N GLU A 100 20.87 -6.93 -5.98
CA GLU A 100 20.99 -8.07 -6.89
C GLU A 100 19.62 -8.71 -7.10
N LYS A 101 19.24 -8.91 -8.36
CA LYS A 101 17.97 -9.54 -8.70
C LYS A 101 17.98 -11.01 -8.29
N VAL A 102 16.98 -11.42 -7.50
CA VAL A 102 16.75 -12.83 -7.15
C VAL A 102 16.16 -13.55 -8.37
N ALA A 103 16.75 -14.68 -8.74
CA ALA A 103 16.23 -15.49 -9.82
C ALA A 103 15.05 -16.36 -9.33
N ASN A 104 13.93 -16.31 -10.07
CA ASN A 104 12.76 -17.16 -9.83
C ASN A 104 12.21 -17.10 -8.38
N PRO A 105 11.78 -15.94 -7.89
CA PRO A 105 11.31 -15.81 -6.51
C PRO A 105 9.97 -16.51 -6.23
N GLY A 106 9.34 -17.13 -7.22
CA GLY A 106 8.13 -17.95 -7.04
C GLY A 106 6.81 -17.19 -7.17
N PHE A 107 6.84 -15.88 -7.39
CA PHE A 107 5.62 -15.11 -7.62
C PHE A 107 5.02 -15.38 -9.00
N PHE A 108 3.69 -15.49 -9.08
CA PHE A 108 3.02 -15.58 -10.37
C PHE A 108 3.20 -14.29 -11.18
N PRO A 109 3.46 -14.41 -12.49
CA PRO A 109 3.34 -13.27 -13.38
C PRO A 109 1.87 -12.85 -13.39
N TYR A 110 1.58 -11.58 -13.11
CA TYR A 110 0.21 -11.13 -13.23
C TYR A 110 -0.14 -10.82 -14.69
N LYS A 111 -1.39 -11.07 -15.06
CA LYS A 111 -1.98 -10.67 -16.33
C LYS A 111 -2.84 -9.44 -16.10
N ASP A 112 -2.76 -8.55 -17.06
CA ASP A 112 -3.30 -7.22 -17.03
C ASP A 112 -4.82 -7.12 -16.84
N GLU A 113 -5.22 -6.18 -16.04
CA GLU A 113 -6.35 -5.24 -16.10
C GLU A 113 -6.50 -4.42 -14.80
N GLY A 114 -5.56 -4.55 -13.84
CA GLY A 114 -5.58 -3.81 -12.58
C GLY A 114 -4.54 -2.68 -12.58
N PHE A 115 -4.99 -1.46 -12.32
CA PHE A 115 -4.11 -0.29 -12.19
C PHE A 115 -3.34 -0.25 -10.87
N TYR A 116 -3.58 -1.20 -9.96
CA TYR A 116 -2.96 -1.26 -8.65
C TYR A 116 -2.65 -2.71 -8.31
N ASN A 117 -1.41 -2.97 -7.96
CA ASN A 117 -0.97 -4.27 -7.47
C ASN A 117 -0.43 -4.08 -6.05
N PRO A 118 -1.31 -3.84 -5.07
CA PRO A 118 -0.87 -3.62 -3.71
C PRO A 118 -0.19 -4.86 -3.15
N ILE A 119 0.84 -4.61 -2.35
CA ILE A 119 1.67 -5.61 -1.69
C ILE A 119 1.66 -5.27 -0.21
N SER A 120 1.51 -6.28 0.63
CA SER A 120 1.81 -6.18 2.06
C SER A 120 2.74 -7.31 2.48
N VAL A 121 3.54 -7.05 3.50
CA VAL A 121 4.53 -7.98 4.01
C VAL A 121 4.41 -8.11 5.52
N GLY A 122 4.60 -9.31 6.03
CA GLY A 122 4.52 -9.60 7.46
C GLY A 122 4.73 -11.08 7.77
N ASP A 123 5.22 -11.40 8.93
CA ASP A 123 5.36 -12.78 9.42
C ASP A 123 4.00 -13.25 9.96
N TYR A 124 3.12 -13.74 9.06
CA TYR A 124 1.75 -14.12 9.45
C TYR A 124 1.67 -15.47 10.18
N ASN A 125 2.69 -16.31 10.03
CA ASN A 125 2.72 -17.67 10.60
C ASN A 125 3.68 -17.80 11.79
N HIS A 126 4.34 -16.71 12.19
CA HIS A 126 5.30 -16.66 13.30
C HIS A 126 6.50 -17.60 13.14
N ASP A 127 6.96 -17.83 11.91
CA ASP A 127 8.17 -18.63 11.67
C ASP A 127 9.47 -17.80 11.67
N GLY A 128 9.36 -16.50 11.84
CA GLY A 128 10.46 -15.54 11.91
C GLY A 128 10.91 -15.01 10.54
N TYR A 129 10.22 -15.35 9.47
CA TYR A 129 10.49 -14.81 8.13
C TYR A 129 9.29 -14.02 7.61
N THR A 130 9.56 -12.94 6.92
CA THR A 130 8.53 -12.07 6.39
C THR A 130 7.89 -12.66 5.14
N ASP A 131 6.60 -12.89 5.20
CA ASP A 131 5.75 -13.38 4.11
C ASP A 131 5.20 -12.24 3.26
N VAL A 132 4.53 -12.57 2.16
CA VAL A 132 4.00 -11.60 1.21
C VAL A 132 2.55 -11.91 0.86
N VAL A 133 1.70 -10.89 0.89
CA VAL A 133 0.37 -10.94 0.27
C VAL A 133 0.29 -9.90 -0.83
N VAL A 134 -0.31 -10.28 -1.95
CA VAL A 134 -0.49 -9.41 -3.11
C VAL A 134 -1.92 -9.45 -3.61
N MET A 135 -2.42 -8.32 -4.06
CA MET A 135 -3.65 -8.27 -4.85
C MET A 135 -3.26 -8.16 -6.33
N ASN A 136 -3.73 -9.09 -7.15
CA ASN A 136 -3.38 -9.10 -8.56
C ASN A 136 -4.54 -9.56 -9.46
N TYR A 137 -4.31 -9.52 -10.76
CA TYR A 137 -5.22 -10.06 -11.77
C TYR A 137 -4.49 -11.14 -12.56
N HIS A 138 -4.68 -12.38 -12.14
CA HIS A 138 -4.17 -13.58 -12.81
C HIS A 138 -5.30 -14.61 -12.91
N GLU A 139 -5.82 -14.83 -14.12
CA GLU A 139 -7.00 -15.69 -14.33
C GLU A 139 -8.25 -15.24 -13.54
N GLY A 140 -8.41 -13.94 -13.36
CA GLY A 140 -9.44 -13.29 -12.55
C GLY A 140 -8.85 -12.42 -11.45
N ARG A 141 -9.72 -11.78 -10.66
CA ARG A 141 -9.31 -11.00 -9.49
C ARG A 141 -8.85 -11.94 -8.39
N ARG A 142 -7.71 -11.64 -7.78
CA ARG A 142 -7.10 -12.49 -6.76
C ARG A 142 -6.48 -11.68 -5.63
N VAL A 143 -6.48 -12.29 -4.46
CA VAL A 143 -5.58 -11.96 -3.36
C VAL A 143 -4.77 -13.23 -3.11
N ASP A 144 -3.47 -13.17 -3.34
CA ASP A 144 -2.58 -14.32 -3.25
C ASP A 144 -1.61 -14.15 -2.08
N LEU A 145 -1.53 -15.20 -1.25
CA LEU A 145 -0.62 -15.30 -0.11
C LEU A 145 0.58 -16.17 -0.47
N TYR A 146 1.77 -15.69 -0.14
CA TYR A 146 3.03 -16.37 -0.40
C TYR A 146 3.84 -16.51 0.89
N LEU A 147 4.16 -17.74 1.22
CA LEU A 147 5.03 -18.08 2.34
C LEU A 147 6.50 -17.91 1.93
N ASN A 148 7.28 -17.23 2.75
CA ASN A 148 8.72 -17.15 2.59
C ASN A 148 9.38 -18.49 2.92
N ASP A 149 10.13 -19.08 1.99
CA ASP A 149 10.87 -20.31 2.24
C ASP A 149 12.17 -20.01 3.01
N ARG A 150 12.01 -19.56 4.25
CA ARG A 150 13.08 -19.34 5.24
C ARG A 150 14.26 -18.52 4.71
N GLY A 151 13.95 -17.44 4.00
CA GLY A 151 14.98 -16.53 3.50
C GLY A 151 15.76 -17.04 2.29
N SER A 152 15.35 -18.13 1.65
CA SER A 152 16.01 -18.69 0.46
C SER A 152 15.94 -17.76 -0.75
N GLY A 153 15.04 -16.79 -0.75
CA GLY A 153 14.67 -15.97 -1.90
C GLY A 153 13.54 -16.57 -2.74
N THR A 154 12.97 -17.69 -2.29
CA THR A 154 11.81 -18.33 -2.90
C THR A 154 10.58 -18.10 -2.03
N PHE A 155 9.45 -17.81 -2.67
CA PHE A 155 8.15 -17.65 -2.02
C PHE A 155 7.19 -18.69 -2.55
N ILE A 156 6.49 -19.38 -1.63
CA ILE A 156 5.62 -20.51 -1.93
C ILE A 156 4.17 -20.06 -1.88
N HIS A 157 3.48 -20.08 -3.03
CA HIS A 157 2.08 -19.73 -3.10
C HIS A 157 1.22 -20.65 -2.24
N GLN A 158 0.34 -20.08 -1.43
CA GLN A 158 -0.56 -20.79 -0.53
C GLN A 158 -1.89 -21.11 -1.22
N GLU A 159 -1.90 -22.11 -2.11
CA GLU A 159 -3.07 -22.47 -2.95
C GLU A 159 -4.33 -22.83 -2.15
N GLN A 160 -4.17 -23.22 -0.90
CA GLN A 160 -5.28 -23.61 -0.02
C GLN A 160 -6.02 -22.42 0.56
N GLN A 161 -5.40 -21.23 0.52
CA GLN A 161 -6.01 -19.99 1.00
C GLN A 161 -6.75 -19.31 -0.16
N VAL A 162 -8.06 -19.49 -0.18
CA VAL A 162 -8.92 -18.88 -1.20
C VAL A 162 -9.60 -17.66 -0.59
N PHE A 163 -9.06 -16.49 -0.90
CA PHE A 163 -9.70 -15.23 -0.57
C PHE A 163 -10.68 -14.79 -1.67
N GLU A 164 -11.67 -13.99 -1.32
CA GLU A 164 -12.47 -13.31 -2.33
C GLU A 164 -11.57 -12.41 -3.17
N GLY A 165 -11.61 -12.54 -4.48
CA GLY A 165 -10.77 -11.76 -5.36
C GLY A 165 -11.21 -10.29 -5.44
N ALA A 166 -10.25 -9.37 -5.41
CA ALA A 166 -10.47 -7.95 -5.59
C ALA A 166 -9.40 -7.32 -6.49
N THR A 167 -9.68 -6.13 -7.02
CA THR A 167 -8.73 -5.30 -7.78
C THR A 167 -8.95 -3.82 -7.50
N ASN A 168 -7.98 -3.00 -7.90
CA ASN A 168 -8.06 -1.54 -7.80
C ASN A 168 -8.32 -1.05 -6.37
N GLY A 169 -7.64 -1.63 -5.42
CA GLY A 169 -7.77 -1.30 -4.00
C GLY A 169 -6.46 -1.46 -3.23
N SER A 170 -6.55 -1.99 -2.04
CA SER A 170 -5.43 -2.25 -1.14
C SER A 170 -5.50 -3.64 -0.51
N VAL A 171 -4.37 -4.14 -0.06
CA VAL A 171 -4.26 -5.33 0.78
C VAL A 171 -3.25 -5.07 1.88
N MET A 172 -3.56 -5.43 3.12
CA MET A 172 -2.70 -5.18 4.27
C MET A 172 -2.78 -6.29 5.31
N PHE A 173 -1.62 -6.63 5.87
CA PHE A 173 -1.54 -7.34 7.13
C PHE A 173 -1.70 -6.36 8.30
N GLY A 174 -2.37 -6.80 9.36
CA GLY A 174 -2.52 -6.08 10.62
C GLY A 174 -3.16 -6.97 11.67
N ASP A 175 -2.80 -6.81 12.92
CA ASP A 175 -3.43 -7.50 14.04
C ASP A 175 -4.76 -6.78 14.36
N LEU A 176 -5.84 -7.21 13.70
CA LEU A 176 -7.14 -6.53 13.78
C LEU A 176 -7.86 -6.83 15.09
N ASN A 177 -7.59 -7.98 15.70
CA ASN A 177 -8.26 -8.47 16.89
C ASN A 177 -7.38 -8.44 18.16
N ASN A 178 -6.18 -7.84 18.08
CA ASN A 178 -5.20 -7.73 19.16
C ASN A 178 -4.79 -9.07 19.79
N ASP A 179 -4.69 -10.13 18.98
CA ASP A 179 -4.31 -11.45 19.45
C ASP A 179 -2.83 -11.78 19.23
N GLY A 180 -2.09 -10.85 18.63
CA GLY A 180 -0.66 -10.95 18.33
C GLY A 180 -0.35 -11.62 16.99
N TRP A 181 -1.36 -12.05 16.22
CA TRP A 181 -1.20 -12.64 14.89
C TRP A 181 -1.67 -11.68 13.82
N LEU A 182 -0.98 -11.70 12.69
CA LEU A 182 -1.36 -10.84 11.58
C LEU A 182 -2.60 -11.39 10.89
N ASP A 183 -3.64 -10.58 10.88
CA ASP A 183 -4.86 -10.74 10.11
C ASP A 183 -4.70 -10.07 8.73
N LEU A 184 -5.71 -10.16 7.88
CA LEU A 184 -5.71 -9.59 6.55
C LEU A 184 -6.91 -8.67 6.34
N GLU A 185 -6.64 -7.43 5.93
CA GLU A 185 -7.64 -6.52 5.37
C GLU A 185 -7.36 -6.31 3.88
N PHE A 186 -8.40 -6.28 3.08
CA PHE A 186 -8.31 -5.73 1.73
C PHE A 186 -9.59 -5.02 1.30
N SER A 187 -9.42 -4.03 0.45
CA SER A 187 -10.51 -3.30 -0.17
C SER A 187 -10.36 -3.30 -1.69
N GLY A 188 -11.43 -3.04 -2.40
CA GLY A 188 -11.38 -2.93 -3.85
C GLY A 188 -12.68 -3.33 -4.53
N TYR A 189 -12.60 -3.52 -5.84
CA TYR A 189 -13.71 -3.96 -6.67
C TYR A 189 -13.69 -5.49 -6.80
N SER A 190 -14.73 -6.16 -6.31
CA SER A 190 -14.85 -7.62 -6.34
C SER A 190 -15.70 -8.12 -7.53
N ASP A 191 -15.63 -9.44 -7.82
CA ASP A 191 -16.45 -10.08 -8.85
C ASP A 191 -17.93 -10.16 -8.48
N ARG A 192 -18.25 -9.99 -7.19
CA ARG A 192 -19.62 -10.05 -6.66
C ARG A 192 -20.36 -8.73 -6.69
N ALA A 193 -19.83 -7.75 -7.43
CA ALA A 193 -20.48 -6.50 -7.83
C ALA A 193 -20.69 -5.46 -6.73
N SER A 194 -19.73 -5.28 -5.83
CA SER A 194 -19.69 -4.07 -5.04
C SER A 194 -18.27 -3.75 -4.58
N THR A 195 -18.05 -2.49 -4.31
CA THR A 195 -16.91 -2.03 -3.56
C THR A 195 -17.02 -2.52 -2.14
N GLY A 196 -16.01 -3.22 -1.63
CA GLY A 196 -16.07 -3.80 -0.30
C GLY A 196 -14.73 -3.75 0.42
N ILE A 197 -14.81 -3.71 1.73
CA ILE A 197 -13.73 -4.10 2.61
C ILE A 197 -13.96 -5.54 3.01
N LYS A 198 -12.89 -6.31 3.05
CA LYS A 198 -12.87 -7.67 3.58
C LYS A 198 -11.90 -7.75 4.72
N THR A 199 -12.26 -8.47 5.77
CA THR A 199 -11.41 -8.78 6.90
C THR A 199 -11.36 -10.28 7.12
N TYR A 200 -10.16 -10.83 7.17
CA TYR A 200 -9.90 -12.25 7.37
C TYR A 200 -9.06 -12.43 8.62
N ILE A 201 -9.57 -13.15 9.59
CA ILE A 201 -8.90 -13.39 10.86
C ILE A 201 -8.05 -14.65 10.79
N ASN A 202 -6.80 -14.52 11.18
CA ASN A 202 -5.83 -15.62 11.24
C ASN A 202 -6.22 -16.64 12.31
N LYS A 203 -6.28 -17.91 11.93
CA LYS A 203 -6.66 -18.99 12.85
C LYS A 203 -5.45 -19.65 13.54
N ARG A 204 -4.25 -19.09 13.37
CA ARG A 204 -3.00 -19.57 14.00
C ARG A 204 -2.57 -20.96 13.58
N ASP A 205 -3.17 -21.51 12.56
CA ASP A 205 -2.87 -22.81 11.94
C ASP A 205 -2.45 -22.68 10.47
N GLY A 206 -2.17 -21.44 10.03
CA GLY A 206 -1.85 -21.09 8.66
C GLY A 206 -3.08 -20.78 7.79
N SER A 207 -4.29 -20.88 8.35
CA SER A 207 -5.53 -20.55 7.65
C SER A 207 -6.15 -19.23 8.13
N PHE A 208 -7.02 -18.67 7.29
CA PHE A 208 -7.77 -17.45 7.59
C PHE A 208 -9.28 -17.70 7.46
N ALA A 209 -10.07 -17.09 8.32
CA ALA A 209 -11.54 -17.10 8.21
C ALA A 209 -12.08 -15.72 7.84
N ASP A 210 -13.01 -15.67 6.87
CA ASP A 210 -13.75 -14.45 6.53
C ASP A 210 -14.64 -14.07 7.74
N GLU A 211 -14.30 -13.00 8.42
CA GLU A 211 -15.05 -12.43 9.52
C GLU A 211 -15.47 -10.98 9.21
N THR A 212 -15.71 -10.70 7.92
CA THR A 212 -16.10 -9.38 7.44
C THR A 212 -17.48 -8.98 8.00
N PRO A 213 -17.57 -7.91 8.78
CA PRO A 213 -18.86 -7.40 9.24
C PRO A 213 -19.68 -6.81 8.09
N ALA A 214 -21.00 -7.01 8.13
CA ALA A 214 -21.89 -6.55 7.07
C ALA A 214 -22.02 -5.02 6.94
N ASN A 215 -21.51 -4.28 7.92
CA ASN A 215 -21.64 -2.82 7.99
C ASN A 215 -20.39 -2.06 7.54
N ILE A 216 -19.33 -2.77 7.10
CA ILE A 216 -18.16 -2.13 6.51
C ILE A 216 -18.26 -2.16 4.99
N TYR A 217 -17.85 -1.07 4.38
CA TYR A 217 -17.80 -0.92 2.94
C TYR A 217 -16.56 -0.12 2.54
N GLY A 218 -15.98 -0.46 1.43
CA GLY A 218 -14.74 0.14 0.96
C GLY A 218 -14.91 0.90 -0.33
N ALA A 219 -13.80 1.26 -0.88
CA ALA A 219 -13.69 1.97 -2.13
C ALA A 219 -12.85 1.18 -3.13
N PHE A 220 -13.05 1.47 -4.40
CA PHE A 220 -12.16 1.06 -5.48
C PHE A 220 -11.48 2.31 -6.07
N GLN A 221 -10.42 2.12 -6.85
CA GLN A 221 -9.57 3.23 -7.30
C GLN A 221 -9.15 4.13 -6.14
N GLY A 222 -8.68 3.51 -5.10
CA GLY A 222 -8.18 4.13 -3.90
C GLY A 222 -7.60 3.07 -3.00
N GLN A 223 -7.23 3.43 -1.80
CA GLN A 223 -6.59 2.54 -0.85
C GLN A 223 -7.20 2.67 0.54
N SER A 224 -7.05 1.60 1.32
CA SER A 224 -7.28 1.64 2.76
C SER A 224 -5.95 1.78 3.50
N THR A 225 -6.01 2.18 4.75
CA THR A 225 -4.89 2.18 5.71
C THR A 225 -5.41 1.71 7.07
N LEU A 226 -4.62 0.90 7.74
CA LEU A 226 -4.84 0.44 9.11
C LEU A 226 -4.01 1.30 10.06
N ALA A 227 -4.62 1.84 11.09
CA ALA A 227 -3.95 2.58 12.16
C ALA A 227 -4.86 2.68 13.39
N ASP A 228 -4.30 2.80 14.57
CA ASP A 228 -5.05 3.19 15.77
C ASP A 228 -5.32 4.70 15.72
N ILE A 229 -6.43 5.06 15.04
CA ILE A 229 -6.74 6.46 14.71
C ILE A 229 -7.34 7.18 15.93
N ASN A 230 -8.08 6.46 16.77
CA ASN A 230 -8.75 7.03 17.92
C ASN A 230 -7.95 6.89 19.23
N GLY A 231 -6.82 6.17 19.22
CA GLY A 231 -5.94 5.98 20.36
C GLY A 231 -6.46 4.96 21.39
N ASP A 232 -7.31 4.01 20.98
CA ASP A 232 -7.88 2.99 21.89
C ASP A 232 -7.08 1.68 21.90
N GLY A 233 -6.04 1.56 21.08
CA GLY A 233 -5.15 0.40 21.00
C GLY A 233 -5.62 -0.65 20.01
N THR A 234 -6.65 -0.40 19.21
CA THR A 234 -7.12 -1.28 18.14
C THR A 234 -6.86 -0.67 16.77
N LEU A 235 -6.63 -1.49 15.75
CA LEU A 235 -6.45 -0.98 14.38
C LEU A 235 -7.80 -0.62 13.75
N ASP A 236 -7.95 0.65 13.42
CA ASP A 236 -9.07 1.21 12.68
C ASP A 236 -8.82 1.11 11.18
N ILE A 237 -9.87 1.32 10.37
CA ILE A 237 -9.78 1.31 8.90
C ILE A 237 -10.18 2.69 8.36
N ILE A 238 -9.31 3.32 7.57
CA ILE A 238 -9.65 4.43 6.69
C ILE A 238 -9.58 3.96 5.25
N SER A 239 -10.69 4.03 4.52
CA SER A 239 -10.77 3.65 3.11
C SER A 239 -11.16 4.85 2.26
N THR A 240 -10.35 5.15 1.26
CA THR A 240 -10.54 6.27 0.33
C THR A 240 -10.64 5.75 -1.10
N GLY A 241 -11.35 6.47 -1.95
CA GLY A 241 -11.56 6.08 -3.35
C GLY A 241 -12.98 6.31 -3.83
N ASN A 242 -13.40 5.55 -4.84
CA ASN A 242 -14.76 5.58 -5.33
C ASN A 242 -15.59 4.46 -4.71
N GLY A 243 -16.74 4.80 -4.16
CA GLY A 243 -17.76 3.85 -3.81
C GLY A 243 -18.70 3.54 -4.98
N ASP A 244 -19.80 2.86 -4.68
CA ASP A 244 -20.85 2.60 -5.65
C ASP A 244 -21.34 3.90 -6.30
N ASN A 245 -21.69 3.84 -7.58
CA ASN A 245 -22.08 5.01 -8.39
C ASN A 245 -21.02 6.13 -8.47
N TRP A 246 -19.74 5.79 -8.31
CA TRP A 246 -18.63 6.74 -8.41
C TRP A 246 -18.63 7.85 -7.36
N VAL A 247 -19.26 7.62 -6.23
CA VAL A 247 -19.23 8.56 -5.13
C VAL A 247 -17.84 8.55 -4.48
N CYS A 248 -17.20 9.71 -4.39
CA CYS A 248 -15.92 9.84 -3.69
C CYS A 248 -16.11 9.57 -2.20
N LEU A 249 -15.27 8.72 -1.61
CA LEU A 249 -15.34 8.31 -0.22
C LEU A 249 -14.07 8.64 0.56
N ALA A 250 -14.26 8.93 1.84
CA ALA A 250 -13.25 8.87 2.89
C ALA A 250 -13.93 8.19 4.10
N SER A 251 -14.08 6.88 3.99
CA SER A 251 -14.83 6.07 4.97
C SER A 251 -13.90 5.66 6.12
N LEU A 252 -14.21 6.16 7.32
CA LEU A 252 -13.49 5.84 8.54
C LEU A 252 -14.33 4.88 9.39
N PHE A 253 -13.73 3.81 9.87
CA PHE A 253 -14.36 2.81 10.72
C PHE A 253 -13.49 2.60 11.96
N TYR A 254 -14.02 2.98 13.12
CA TYR A 254 -13.38 2.67 14.40
C TYR A 254 -13.68 1.23 14.78
N ASN A 255 -12.64 0.47 15.02
CA ASN A 255 -12.70 -0.90 15.48
C ASN A 255 -12.81 -0.93 17.01
N THR A 256 -13.46 -1.95 17.52
CA THR A 256 -13.42 -2.35 18.93
C THR A 256 -13.39 -3.85 19.00
N VAL A 257 -12.53 -4.39 19.83
CA VAL A 257 -12.34 -5.83 20.01
C VAL A 257 -12.95 -6.25 21.34
N ASP A 258 -13.85 -7.21 21.32
CA ASP A 258 -14.44 -7.73 22.54
C ASP A 258 -13.50 -8.75 23.24
N LYS A 259 -13.90 -9.22 24.41
CA LYS A 259 -13.12 -10.20 25.22
C LYS A 259 -12.90 -11.55 24.55
N ASP A 260 -13.66 -11.86 23.52
CA ASP A 260 -13.58 -13.10 22.74
C ASP A 260 -12.79 -12.90 21.42
N GLY A 261 -12.20 -11.71 21.23
CA GLY A 261 -11.37 -11.36 20.06
C GLY A 261 -12.20 -10.99 18.81
N LYS A 262 -13.49 -10.69 18.99
CA LYS A 262 -14.34 -10.32 17.87
C LYS A 262 -14.29 -8.83 17.58
N CYS A 263 -13.96 -8.49 16.34
CA CYS A 263 -13.94 -7.11 15.84
C CYS A 263 -15.36 -6.59 15.58
N THR A 264 -15.59 -5.34 15.97
CA THR A 264 -16.82 -4.60 15.66
C THR A 264 -16.45 -3.21 15.15
N TYR A 265 -16.92 -2.85 13.97
CA TYR A 265 -16.58 -1.59 13.33
C TYR A 265 -17.74 -0.59 13.39
N ARG A 266 -17.44 0.62 13.87
CA ARG A 266 -18.36 1.75 13.87
C ARG A 266 -17.98 2.70 12.75
N TYR A 267 -18.88 2.90 11.81
CA TYR A 267 -18.71 3.91 10.77
C TYR A 267 -18.72 5.33 11.35
N VAL A 268 -17.74 6.12 10.95
CA VAL A 268 -17.62 7.55 11.27
C VAL A 268 -17.95 8.34 10.01
N SER A 269 -19.08 9.03 10.00
CA SER A 269 -19.52 9.78 8.82
C SER A 269 -18.57 10.95 8.50
N GLU A 270 -18.58 11.41 7.23
CA GLU A 270 -17.83 12.61 6.82
C GLU A 270 -18.21 13.85 7.66
N LYS A 271 -19.46 13.94 8.08
CA LYS A 271 -19.92 15.04 8.97
C LYS A 271 -19.31 14.93 10.37
N GLU A 272 -19.09 13.72 10.85
CA GLU A 272 -18.50 13.45 12.17
C GLU A 272 -16.97 13.61 12.10
N SER A 273 -16.33 13.01 11.12
CA SER A 273 -14.86 13.07 10.92
C SER A 273 -14.39 14.41 10.36
N ASN A 274 -15.22 15.09 9.57
CA ASN A 274 -14.88 16.26 8.77
C ASN A 274 -13.84 15.97 7.65
N LEU A 275 -13.70 14.70 7.27
CA LEU A 275 -12.91 14.31 6.10
C LEU A 275 -13.72 14.54 4.82
N LEU A 276 -13.06 14.93 3.75
CA LEU A 276 -13.69 15.11 2.45
C LEU A 276 -13.48 13.83 1.61
N GLY A 277 -14.56 13.33 1.03
CA GLY A 277 -14.49 12.20 0.11
C GLY A 277 -13.59 12.48 -1.09
N VAL A 278 -12.77 11.51 -1.45
CA VAL A 278 -11.76 11.59 -2.52
C VAL A 278 -11.79 10.34 -3.37
N SER A 279 -11.57 10.50 -4.67
CA SER A 279 -11.32 9.39 -5.57
C SER A 279 -9.83 9.24 -5.83
N ARG A 280 -9.43 8.02 -6.25
CA ARG A 280 -8.05 7.75 -6.68
C ARG A 280 -7.04 8.19 -5.61
N ALA A 281 -7.28 7.78 -4.40
CA ALA A 281 -6.66 8.33 -3.23
C ALA A 281 -5.86 7.29 -2.45
N ASN A 282 -4.88 7.79 -1.70
CA ASN A 282 -4.13 7.00 -0.74
C ASN A 282 -4.04 7.79 0.57
N PRO A 283 -4.58 7.29 1.67
CA PRO A 283 -4.44 7.90 2.98
C PRO A 283 -3.13 7.45 3.64
N LEU A 284 -2.38 8.41 4.17
CA LEU A 284 -1.25 8.18 5.05
C LEU A 284 -1.61 8.69 6.43
N VAL A 285 -1.44 7.86 7.46
CA VAL A 285 -1.79 8.16 8.84
C VAL A 285 -0.53 8.17 9.70
N ALA A 286 -0.29 9.27 10.40
CA ALA A 286 0.79 9.43 11.37
C ALA A 286 0.55 10.68 12.23
N ASP A 287 1.21 10.78 13.37
CA ASP A 287 1.27 12.02 14.14
C ASP A 287 2.29 12.98 13.49
N PHE A 288 1.80 13.87 12.60
CA PHE A 288 2.66 14.78 11.83
C PHE A 288 3.06 16.04 12.61
N ASN A 289 2.34 16.38 13.67
CA ASN A 289 2.58 17.59 14.45
C ASN A 289 3.20 17.32 15.83
N GLY A 290 3.33 16.04 16.24
CA GLY A 290 3.94 15.62 17.49
C GLY A 290 3.03 15.81 18.72
N ASP A 291 1.71 15.84 18.52
CA ASP A 291 0.75 16.06 19.60
C ASP A 291 0.15 14.77 20.19
N GLY A 292 0.56 13.61 19.67
CA GLY A 292 0.16 12.29 20.14
C GLY A 292 -1.15 11.78 19.51
N ARG A 293 -1.73 12.52 18.57
CA ARG A 293 -2.92 12.09 17.83
C ARG A 293 -2.56 11.74 16.38
N MET A 294 -3.31 10.84 15.79
CA MET A 294 -3.09 10.44 14.39
C MET A 294 -3.70 11.44 13.44
N ASP A 295 -2.84 12.08 12.66
CA ASP A 295 -3.19 12.99 11.57
C ASP A 295 -3.28 12.22 10.26
N MET A 296 -3.75 12.87 9.18
CA MET A 296 -3.86 12.24 7.86
C MET A 296 -3.30 13.14 6.76
N VAL A 297 -2.56 12.51 5.85
CA VAL A 297 -2.32 13.07 4.52
C VAL A 297 -3.13 12.27 3.52
N ILE A 298 -4.04 12.91 2.84
CA ILE A 298 -4.88 12.28 1.81
C ILE A 298 -4.59 12.97 0.49
N ASN A 299 -4.04 12.19 -0.45
CA ASN A 299 -3.93 12.65 -1.83
C ASN A 299 -5.10 12.09 -2.64
N GLY A 300 -5.54 12.80 -3.63
CA GLY A 300 -6.64 12.34 -4.47
C GLY A 300 -7.40 13.46 -5.14
N GLU A 301 -8.43 13.08 -5.89
CA GLU A 301 -9.37 13.99 -6.52
C GLU A 301 -10.62 14.10 -5.64
N PRO A 302 -10.84 15.26 -4.99
CA PRO A 302 -11.95 15.40 -4.07
C PRO A 302 -13.29 15.60 -4.77
N SER A 303 -14.36 15.29 -4.05
CA SER A 303 -15.75 15.44 -4.52
C SER A 303 -16.16 16.89 -4.83
N ASP A 304 -15.40 17.89 -4.35
CA ASP A 304 -15.67 19.31 -4.59
C ASP A 304 -15.24 19.81 -5.98
N GLY A 305 -14.65 18.92 -6.80
CA GLY A 305 -14.20 19.26 -8.15
C GLY A 305 -12.97 20.17 -8.20
N SER A 306 -12.26 20.38 -7.08
CA SER A 306 -11.09 21.26 -7.02
C SER A 306 -9.83 20.68 -7.67
N GLY A 307 -9.93 19.48 -8.27
CA GLY A 307 -8.84 18.76 -8.93
C GLY A 307 -7.92 18.05 -7.96
N TYR A 308 -6.98 17.30 -8.52
CA TYR A 308 -6.04 16.46 -7.76
C TYR A 308 -5.24 17.26 -6.74
N ARG A 309 -5.22 16.84 -5.48
CA ARG A 309 -4.55 17.58 -4.40
C ARG A 309 -4.06 16.66 -3.29
N ASN A 310 -2.97 17.08 -2.63
CA ASN A 310 -2.60 16.60 -1.31
C ASN A 310 -3.26 17.47 -0.26
N ARG A 311 -3.88 16.86 0.74
CA ARG A 311 -4.45 17.52 1.89
C ARG A 311 -3.88 16.95 3.16
N ILE A 312 -3.49 17.85 4.07
CA ILE A 312 -3.12 17.47 5.43
C ILE A 312 -4.29 17.80 6.33
N TYR A 313 -4.64 16.85 7.17
CA TYR A 313 -5.68 16.97 8.17
C TYR A 313 -5.07 16.69 9.53
N TYR A 314 -5.19 17.63 10.44
CA TYR A 314 -4.80 17.46 11.84
C TYR A 314 -6.00 17.01 12.67
N GLN A 315 -5.80 16.02 13.53
CA GLN A 315 -6.85 15.53 14.41
C GLN A 315 -7.01 16.45 15.63
N THR A 316 -8.23 16.83 15.93
CA THR A 316 -8.56 17.60 17.16
C THR A 316 -8.74 16.69 18.36
N PRO A 317 -8.70 17.21 19.61
CA PRO A 317 -8.99 16.43 20.82
C PRO A 317 -10.38 15.76 20.82
N GLU A 318 -11.32 16.27 20.04
CA GLU A 318 -12.67 15.70 19.88
C GLU A 318 -12.76 14.62 18.79
N GLY A 319 -11.61 14.23 18.20
CA GLY A 319 -11.53 13.20 17.17
C GLY A 319 -11.97 13.64 15.77
N LYS A 320 -12.10 14.96 15.53
CA LYS A 320 -12.38 15.52 14.21
C LYS A 320 -11.11 15.87 13.48
N PHE A 321 -11.19 15.91 12.16
CA PHE A 321 -10.06 16.29 11.31
C PHE A 321 -10.24 17.72 10.78
N VAL A 322 -9.21 18.55 10.91
CA VAL A 322 -9.18 19.91 10.41
C VAL A 322 -8.13 20.02 9.31
N MET A 323 -8.59 20.35 8.11
CA MET A 323 -7.71 20.53 6.96
C MET A 323 -6.79 21.72 7.17
N ASP A 324 -5.49 21.52 6.98
CA ASP A 324 -4.51 22.60 6.97
C ASP A 324 -4.65 23.43 5.69
N LYS A 325 -5.10 24.68 5.87
CA LYS A 325 -5.24 25.64 4.76
C LYS A 325 -3.97 26.43 4.48
N SER A 326 -2.96 26.33 5.35
CA SER A 326 -1.68 27.03 5.19
C SER A 326 -0.71 26.29 4.28
N TYR A 327 -0.90 24.97 4.11
CA TYR A 327 -0.08 24.16 3.22
C TYR A 327 -0.36 24.57 1.77
N PRO A 328 0.67 24.99 1.02
CA PRO A 328 0.46 25.35 -0.37
C PRO A 328 -0.03 24.10 -1.09
N VAL A 329 -1.29 24.16 -1.51
CA VAL A 329 -1.83 23.15 -2.41
C VAL A 329 -0.99 23.25 -3.69
N VAL A 330 -0.02 22.37 -3.84
CA VAL A 330 0.68 22.22 -5.11
C VAL A 330 -0.38 21.67 -6.06
N PRO A 331 -0.90 22.48 -7.02
CA PRO A 331 -1.78 21.92 -8.01
C PRO A 331 -0.92 20.88 -8.70
N ALA A 332 -1.30 19.61 -8.61
CA ALA A 332 -0.80 18.66 -9.56
C ALA A 332 -1.24 19.24 -10.93
N LYS A 333 -0.31 19.82 -11.68
CA LYS A 333 -0.54 20.12 -13.10
C LYS A 333 -1.14 18.85 -13.65
N SER A 334 -2.27 18.97 -14.32
CA SER A 334 -3.02 17.89 -14.92
C SER A 334 -2.07 16.79 -15.38
N ILE A 335 -1.84 15.83 -14.49
CA ILE A 335 -1.19 14.61 -14.85
C ILE A 335 -2.25 13.97 -15.73
N ASN A 336 -1.95 13.80 -17.00
CA ASN A 336 -2.82 13.13 -17.97
C ASN A 336 -3.41 11.89 -17.30
N GLU A 337 -4.63 11.54 -17.63
CA GLU A 337 -5.51 10.54 -17.00
C GLU A 337 -4.89 9.17 -16.70
N HIS A 338 -3.58 8.98 -16.92
CA HIS A 338 -2.86 7.72 -16.85
C HIS A 338 -1.77 7.66 -15.75
N ASN A 339 -1.53 8.74 -15.00
CA ASN A 339 -0.48 8.76 -13.96
C ASN A 339 -1.08 8.76 -12.55
N TRP A 340 -1.47 7.59 -12.10
CA TRP A 340 -2.06 7.32 -10.81
C TRP A 340 -1.01 6.69 -9.88
N TYR A 341 -0.34 7.47 -9.04
CA TYR A 341 0.75 6.89 -8.26
C TYR A 341 0.67 7.16 -6.80
N GLY A 342 0.73 6.03 -6.08
CA GLY A 342 0.72 5.94 -4.66
C GLY A 342 1.94 6.59 -4.02
N LEU A 343 1.72 7.27 -2.91
CA LEU A 343 2.72 7.42 -1.89
C LEU A 343 3.08 6.01 -1.39
N LEU A 344 4.36 5.68 -1.42
CA LEU A 344 4.85 4.46 -0.80
C LEU A 344 4.56 4.53 0.70
N SER A 345 3.71 3.66 1.17
CA SER A 345 3.62 3.40 2.60
C SER A 345 4.79 2.51 2.99
N THR A 346 5.76 3.05 3.70
CA THR A 346 6.77 2.24 4.37
C THR A 346 6.23 1.87 5.73
N TYR A 347 5.98 0.59 5.96
CA TYR A 347 5.79 0.08 7.30
C TYR A 347 7.15 0.00 7.97
N THR A 348 7.31 0.77 9.06
CA THR A 348 8.37 0.52 10.04
C THR A 348 7.73 -0.20 11.21
N THR A 349 8.06 -1.46 11.42
CA THR A 349 7.89 -2.14 12.70
C THR A 349 8.84 -1.58 13.74
#